data_b568be7f740fdc3b5d50d7acaa385965
#
_entry.id   b568be7f740fdc3b5d50d7acaa385965
#
_cell.length_a   1.000
_cell.length_b   1.000
_cell.length_c   1.000
_cell.angle_alpha   90.00
_cell.angle_beta   90.00
_cell.angle_gamma   90.00
#
_symmetry.space_group_name_H-M   'P 1'
#
loop_
_entity.id
_entity.type
_entity.pdbx_description
1 polymer ?
#
loop_
_entity_poly.entity_id
_entity_poly.type
_entity_poly.pdbx_seq_one_letter_code
_entity_poly.pdbx_strand_id
1 'polypeptide(L)'
;YVRLRGLKPDAVYLEEQSGRQYSGAALMHAGIPLPPFTREYEAYQFAFTELKEAGTLYEKVQKWRDGNVKNRVVISLYGGSGSGKTTLATALQQYFLNDGTGCYLLSGDDYPHRIPKRNDEERMRVYKETGEDGLRGYLGTKKEIDFDRINEVLAAFHEGKDTITLRHMGREDGEISSEETDFSGISVLLLEWTHGGSDDLHGVDLPVFLESSPEETKERRIRRNRDENAASPFICRVVELEQEKLEVQRKNAGLIVGKDGRVYEP
;
A
#
# COMPACT_ATOMS: atom_id res chain seq x y z
N TYR A 1 -27.57 -14.12 -3.10
CA TYR A 1 -26.33 -14.35 -2.34
C TYR A 1 -25.96 -15.82 -2.39
N VAL A 2 -24.68 -16.12 -2.63
CA VAL A 2 -24.11 -17.48 -2.55
C VAL A 2 -23.15 -17.54 -1.38
N ARG A 3 -23.38 -18.50 -0.47
CA ARG A 3 -22.49 -18.76 0.66
C ARG A 3 -21.50 -19.85 0.29
N LEU A 4 -20.21 -19.58 0.53
CA LEU A 4 -19.17 -20.56 0.31
C LEU A 4 -19.00 -21.48 1.52
N ARG A 5 -18.31 -22.60 1.36
CA ARG A 5 -18.05 -23.57 2.42
C ARG A 5 -16.58 -23.99 2.42
N GLY A 6 -16.08 -24.42 3.58
CA GLY A 6 -14.74 -24.99 3.69
C GLY A 6 -13.61 -23.97 3.69
N LEU A 7 -13.95 -22.69 3.85
CA LEU A 7 -12.94 -21.63 4.00
C LEU A 7 -12.47 -21.53 5.46
N LYS A 8 -11.29 -20.98 5.68
CA LYS A 8 -10.81 -20.59 7.01
C LYS A 8 -11.50 -19.29 7.41
N PRO A 9 -12.24 -19.23 8.54
CA PRO A 9 -13.01 -18.04 8.93
C PRO A 9 -12.15 -16.77 9.03
N ASP A 10 -10.96 -16.90 9.59
CA ASP A 10 -10.06 -15.81 9.92
C ASP A 10 -9.12 -15.42 8.77
N ALA A 11 -9.11 -16.20 7.67
CA ALA A 11 -8.28 -15.88 6.52
C ALA A 11 -8.94 -14.82 5.63
N VAL A 12 -8.12 -14.06 4.91
CA VAL A 12 -8.55 -13.10 3.89
C VAL A 12 -8.40 -13.72 2.51
N TYR A 13 -9.45 -13.59 1.71
CA TYR A 13 -9.55 -14.11 0.35
C TYR A 13 -9.71 -12.97 -0.65
N LEU A 14 -8.92 -13.01 -1.72
CA LEU A 14 -9.01 -12.12 -2.87
C LEU A 14 -9.96 -12.73 -3.90
N GLU A 15 -10.98 -12.02 -4.30
CA GLU A 15 -11.77 -12.36 -5.50
C GLU A 15 -11.02 -11.84 -6.74
N GLU A 16 -10.64 -12.76 -7.64
CA GLU A 16 -9.65 -12.50 -8.68
C GLU A 16 -10.12 -11.54 -9.77
N GLN A 17 -11.43 -11.51 -10.06
CA GLN A 17 -11.97 -10.68 -11.14
C GLN A 17 -12.17 -9.24 -10.71
N SER A 18 -12.74 -9.01 -9.52
CA SER A 18 -13.00 -7.66 -9.01
C SER A 18 -11.85 -7.07 -8.20
N GLY A 19 -10.91 -7.91 -7.74
CA GLY A 19 -9.86 -7.51 -6.81
C GLY A 19 -10.36 -7.19 -5.39
N ARG A 20 -11.61 -7.53 -5.06
CA ARG A 20 -12.17 -7.32 -3.73
C ARG A 20 -11.68 -8.37 -2.74
N GLN A 21 -11.53 -7.95 -1.50
CA GLN A 21 -11.11 -8.83 -0.41
C GLN A 21 -12.25 -9.10 0.55
N TYR A 22 -12.29 -10.32 1.06
CA TYR A 22 -13.33 -10.80 1.97
C TYR A 22 -12.71 -11.67 3.05
N SER A 23 -13.22 -11.59 4.29
CA SER A 23 -12.90 -12.62 5.27
C SER A 23 -13.59 -13.92 4.93
N GLY A 24 -12.99 -15.06 5.28
CA GLY A 24 -13.62 -16.36 5.10
C GLY A 24 -14.95 -16.45 5.85
N ALA A 25 -15.05 -15.84 7.04
CA ALA A 25 -16.31 -15.75 7.79
C ALA A 25 -17.39 -15.02 6.99
N ALA A 26 -17.08 -13.86 6.37
CA ALA A 26 -18.03 -13.11 5.54
C ALA A 26 -18.54 -13.96 4.37
N LEU A 27 -17.63 -14.64 3.65
CA LEU A 27 -17.99 -15.52 2.53
C LEU A 27 -18.86 -16.71 2.94
N MET A 28 -18.63 -17.27 4.13
CA MET A 28 -19.39 -18.43 4.64
C MET A 28 -20.73 -18.04 5.23
N HIS A 29 -20.86 -16.92 5.90
CA HIS A 29 -22.07 -16.53 6.63
C HIS A 29 -22.94 -15.52 5.88
N ALA A 30 -22.39 -14.45 5.36
CA ALA A 30 -23.12 -13.46 4.56
C ALA A 30 -23.22 -13.88 3.08
N GLY A 31 -22.13 -14.44 2.54
CA GLY A 31 -22.03 -14.81 1.13
C GLY A 31 -21.74 -13.62 0.24
N ILE A 32 -21.67 -13.87 -1.07
CA ILE A 32 -21.49 -12.84 -2.10
C ILE A 32 -22.79 -12.61 -2.88
N PRO A 33 -23.11 -11.36 -3.25
CA PRO A 33 -24.25 -11.10 -4.12
C PRO A 33 -23.95 -11.64 -5.53
N LEU A 34 -24.91 -12.32 -6.12
CA LEU A 34 -24.86 -12.64 -7.55
C LEU A 34 -25.30 -11.43 -8.36
N PRO A 35 -24.65 -11.13 -9.49
CA PRO A 35 -25.20 -10.21 -10.46
C PRO A 35 -26.60 -10.65 -10.92
N PRO A 36 -27.48 -9.73 -11.33
CA PRO A 36 -28.78 -10.11 -11.87
C PRO A 36 -28.60 -10.92 -13.16
N PHE A 37 -29.28 -12.06 -13.28
CA PHE A 37 -29.35 -12.80 -14.53
C PHE A 37 -30.16 -11.98 -15.54
N THR A 38 -29.57 -11.67 -16.69
CA THR A 38 -30.20 -10.87 -17.75
C THR A 38 -30.63 -11.71 -18.97
N ARG A 39 -30.14 -12.95 -19.05
CA ARG A 39 -30.40 -13.89 -20.15
C ARG A 39 -30.65 -15.30 -19.61
N GLU A 40 -31.33 -16.13 -20.38
CA GLU A 40 -31.41 -17.58 -20.14
C GLU A 40 -30.00 -18.20 -20.30
N TYR A 41 -29.68 -19.15 -19.43
CA TYR A 41 -28.40 -19.89 -19.44
C TYR A 41 -27.14 -19.05 -19.12
N GLU A 42 -27.29 -17.96 -18.38
CA GLU A 42 -26.12 -17.26 -17.83
C GLU A 42 -25.47 -18.04 -16.70
N ALA A 43 -24.15 -18.06 -16.67
CA ALA A 43 -23.36 -18.64 -15.58
C ALA A 43 -22.33 -17.63 -15.09
N TYR A 44 -22.15 -17.56 -13.77
CA TYR A 44 -21.10 -16.75 -13.14
C TYR A 44 -20.08 -17.64 -12.48
N GLN A 45 -18.81 -17.34 -12.71
CA GLN A 45 -17.69 -18.01 -12.07
C GLN A 45 -17.00 -17.00 -11.16
N PHE A 46 -16.74 -17.40 -9.92
CA PHE A 46 -15.94 -16.63 -8.97
C PHE A 46 -14.72 -17.47 -8.57
N ALA A 47 -13.55 -16.86 -8.62
CA ALA A 47 -12.33 -17.47 -8.15
C ALA A 47 -11.81 -16.69 -6.93
N PHE A 48 -11.49 -17.41 -5.86
CA PHE A 48 -10.99 -16.86 -4.61
C PHE A 48 -9.63 -17.47 -4.27
N THR A 49 -8.65 -16.59 -4.03
CA THR A 49 -7.32 -17.00 -3.58
C THR A 49 -7.09 -16.53 -2.15
N GLU A 50 -6.69 -17.43 -1.25
CA GLU A 50 -6.26 -17.09 0.12
C GLU A 50 -4.95 -16.29 0.06
N LEU A 51 -4.93 -15.11 0.70
CA LEU A 51 -3.74 -14.28 0.85
C LEU A 51 -2.90 -14.76 2.05
N LYS A 52 -2.21 -15.90 1.88
CA LYS A 52 -1.47 -16.57 2.96
C LYS A 52 -0.33 -15.71 3.53
N GLU A 53 0.34 -14.95 2.66
CA GLU A 53 1.39 -14.02 3.05
C GLU A 53 0.88 -12.94 4.00
N ALA A 54 -0.36 -12.49 3.85
CA ALA A 54 -0.97 -11.50 4.74
C ALA A 54 -1.20 -12.08 6.15
N GLY A 55 -1.68 -13.32 6.24
CA GLY A 55 -1.83 -14.01 7.53
C GLY A 55 -0.50 -14.22 8.23
N THR A 56 0.52 -14.68 7.49
CA THR A 56 1.87 -14.85 8.04
C THR A 56 2.48 -13.52 8.48
N LEU A 57 2.28 -12.44 7.71
CA LEU A 57 2.73 -11.10 8.09
C LEU A 57 2.01 -10.62 9.36
N TYR A 58 0.69 -10.81 9.42
CA TYR A 58 -0.10 -10.44 10.60
C TYR A 58 0.42 -11.13 11.88
N GLU A 59 0.67 -12.46 11.85
CA GLU A 59 1.21 -13.19 13.01
C GLU A 59 2.57 -12.64 13.45
N LYS A 60 3.46 -12.31 12.50
CA LYS A 60 4.77 -11.73 12.84
C LYS A 60 4.66 -10.31 13.39
N VAL A 61 3.76 -9.50 12.85
CA VAL A 61 3.48 -8.15 13.36
C VAL A 61 2.90 -8.21 14.76
N GLN A 62 1.96 -9.12 15.05
CA GLN A 62 1.42 -9.30 16.40
C GLN A 62 2.53 -9.70 17.39
N LYS A 63 3.36 -10.68 17.03
CA LYS A 63 4.50 -11.08 17.87
C LYS A 63 5.46 -9.91 18.13
N TRP A 64 5.71 -9.07 17.11
CA TRP A 64 6.53 -7.88 17.27
C TRP A 64 5.85 -6.86 18.21
N ARG A 65 4.53 -6.63 18.07
CA ARG A 65 3.77 -5.74 18.95
C ARG A 65 3.78 -6.20 20.39
N ASP A 66 3.62 -7.49 20.65
CA ASP A 66 3.66 -8.07 22.01
C ASP A 66 4.99 -7.80 22.73
N GLY A 67 6.08 -7.69 21.98
CA GLY A 67 7.40 -7.31 22.49
C GLY A 67 7.62 -5.80 22.62
N ASN A 68 6.72 -4.96 22.09
CA ASN A 68 6.86 -3.52 22.03
C ASN A 68 5.66 -2.82 22.70
N VAL A 69 5.87 -2.31 23.91
CA VAL A 69 4.81 -1.67 24.70
C VAL A 69 4.54 -0.25 24.18
N LYS A 70 3.85 -0.12 23.04
CA LYS A 70 3.37 1.15 22.49
C LYS A 70 1.85 1.11 22.33
N ASN A 71 1.17 2.18 22.75
CA ASN A 71 -0.28 2.30 22.59
C ASN A 71 -0.70 2.49 21.13
N ARG A 72 0.12 3.21 20.35
CA ARG A 72 -0.06 3.47 18.93
C ARG A 72 1.21 3.10 18.17
N VAL A 73 1.08 2.37 17.07
CA VAL A 73 2.21 1.92 16.25
C VAL A 73 1.97 2.26 14.79
N VAL A 74 3.04 2.67 14.11
CA VAL A 74 3.07 2.93 12.67
C VAL A 74 3.83 1.82 11.97
N ILE A 75 3.18 1.13 11.04
CA ILE A 75 3.77 0.07 10.23
C ILE A 75 3.78 0.56 8.78
N SER A 76 4.94 0.69 8.16
CA SER A 76 4.99 1.01 6.74
C SER A 76 5.14 -0.24 5.88
N LEU A 77 4.34 -0.34 4.81
CA LEU A 77 4.48 -1.35 3.77
C LEU A 77 5.02 -0.66 2.51
N TYR A 78 6.25 -0.98 2.12
CA TYR A 78 6.92 -0.30 1.02
C TYR A 78 7.58 -1.27 0.04
N GLY A 79 7.83 -0.79 -1.16
CA GLY A 79 8.35 -1.60 -2.27
C GLY A 79 7.95 -1.01 -3.62
N GLY A 80 8.36 -1.63 -4.71
CA GLY A 80 8.17 -1.15 -6.07
C GLY A 80 6.70 -1.00 -6.49
N SER A 81 6.46 -0.16 -7.50
CA SER A 81 5.14 -0.03 -8.11
C SER A 81 4.68 -1.40 -8.67
N GLY A 82 3.46 -1.80 -8.31
CA GLY A 82 2.90 -3.11 -8.73
C GLY A 82 3.36 -4.31 -7.89
N SER A 83 4.14 -4.12 -6.80
CA SER A 83 4.60 -5.20 -5.92
C SER A 83 3.48 -5.88 -5.10
N GLY A 84 2.30 -5.28 -5.04
CA GLY A 84 1.16 -5.81 -4.25
C GLY A 84 0.97 -5.14 -2.89
N LYS A 85 1.66 -4.03 -2.61
CA LYS A 85 1.55 -3.28 -1.33
C LYS A 85 0.11 -3.02 -0.91
N THR A 86 -0.69 -2.44 -1.79
CA THR A 86 -2.09 -2.10 -1.51
C THR A 86 -2.91 -3.36 -1.16
N THR A 87 -2.71 -4.46 -1.91
CA THR A 87 -3.38 -5.73 -1.65
C THR A 87 -3.03 -6.28 -0.27
N LEU A 88 -1.72 -6.28 0.06
CA LEU A 88 -1.23 -6.78 1.34
C LEU A 88 -1.64 -5.87 2.51
N ALA A 89 -1.56 -4.54 2.33
CA ALA A 89 -1.95 -3.58 3.34
C ALA A 89 -3.44 -3.66 3.69
N THR A 90 -4.31 -3.78 2.66
CA THR A 90 -5.75 -3.96 2.85
C THR A 90 -6.05 -5.29 3.57
N ALA A 91 -5.37 -6.38 3.20
CA ALA A 91 -5.54 -7.66 3.87
C ALA A 91 -5.07 -7.60 5.34
N LEU A 92 -3.91 -6.98 5.60
CA LEU A 92 -3.40 -6.80 6.95
C LEU A 92 -4.35 -5.95 7.80
N GLN A 93 -4.93 -4.88 7.24
CA GLN A 93 -5.96 -4.09 7.90
C GLN A 93 -7.17 -4.95 8.28
N GLN A 94 -7.64 -5.83 7.39
CA GLN A 94 -8.76 -6.73 7.70
C GLN A 94 -8.44 -7.68 8.86
N TYR A 95 -7.22 -8.19 8.95
CA TYR A 95 -6.81 -9.01 10.09
C TYR A 95 -6.89 -8.23 11.41
N PHE A 96 -6.41 -6.98 11.44
CA PHE A 96 -6.52 -6.13 12.63
C PHE A 96 -7.97 -5.81 13.00
N LEU A 97 -8.80 -5.49 12.03
CA LEU A 97 -10.21 -5.19 12.28
C LEU A 97 -10.99 -6.42 12.76
N ASN A 98 -10.64 -7.62 12.26
CA ASN A 98 -11.27 -8.87 12.67
C ASN A 98 -10.94 -9.24 14.11
N ASP A 99 -9.77 -8.88 14.64
CA ASP A 99 -9.39 -9.10 16.04
C ASP A 99 -9.85 -7.97 16.98
N GLY A 100 -10.56 -6.95 16.45
CA GLY A 100 -11.05 -5.80 17.20
C GLY A 100 -10.01 -4.69 17.39
N THR A 101 -8.85 -4.77 16.73
CA THR A 101 -7.83 -3.73 16.77
C THR A 101 -8.19 -2.59 15.80
N GLY A 102 -8.34 -1.36 16.32
CA GLY A 102 -8.54 -0.18 15.48
C GLY A 102 -7.32 0.06 14.58
N CYS A 103 -7.54 0.00 13.26
CA CYS A 103 -6.50 0.10 12.25
C CYS A 103 -6.90 1.04 11.12
N TYR A 104 -6.04 2.03 10.82
CA TYR A 104 -6.22 2.97 9.72
C TYR A 104 -5.18 2.71 8.62
N LEU A 105 -5.62 2.68 7.36
CA LEU A 105 -4.74 2.55 6.19
C LEU A 105 -4.53 3.92 5.54
N LEU A 106 -3.31 4.45 5.64
CA LEU A 106 -2.89 5.72 5.06
C LEU A 106 -2.15 5.48 3.75
N SER A 107 -2.54 6.20 2.70
CA SER A 107 -1.81 6.22 1.43
C SER A 107 -0.70 7.25 1.45
N GLY A 108 0.55 6.84 1.21
CA GLY A 108 1.66 7.75 1.03
C GLY A 108 1.67 8.46 -0.33
N ASP A 109 0.87 7.96 -1.29
CA ASP A 109 0.73 8.56 -2.63
C ASP A 109 0.01 9.92 -2.58
N ASP A 110 -0.56 10.30 -1.45
CA ASP A 110 -1.16 11.61 -1.22
C ASP A 110 -0.13 12.71 -0.86
N TYR A 111 1.14 12.36 -0.68
CA TYR A 111 2.17 13.29 -0.17
C TYR A 111 3.24 13.78 -1.16
N PRO A 112 3.23 13.54 -2.48
CA PRO A 112 4.01 14.35 -3.41
C PRO A 112 3.62 15.83 -3.35
N HIS A 113 4.53 16.74 -3.70
CA HIS A 113 4.21 18.18 -3.77
C HIS A 113 3.22 18.50 -4.89
N ARG A 114 3.08 17.62 -5.89
CA ARG A 114 2.30 17.83 -7.11
C ARG A 114 1.36 16.67 -7.36
N ILE A 115 0.23 16.95 -7.99
CA ILE A 115 -0.68 15.90 -8.50
C ILE A 115 0.07 14.99 -9.49
N PRO A 116 -0.37 13.74 -9.70
CA PRO A 116 0.38 12.75 -10.49
C PRO A 116 0.83 13.27 -11.85
N LYS A 117 -0.07 13.87 -12.63
CA LYS A 117 0.24 14.42 -13.95
C LYS A 117 1.34 15.49 -13.92
N ARG A 118 1.26 16.43 -12.97
CA ARG A 118 2.26 17.49 -12.80
C ARG A 118 3.59 16.95 -12.26
N ASN A 119 3.52 15.89 -11.48
CA ASN A 119 4.73 15.22 -11.00
C ASN A 119 5.47 14.53 -12.15
N ASP A 120 4.76 13.87 -13.04
CA ASP A 120 5.36 13.25 -14.24
C ASP A 120 5.93 14.28 -15.23
N GLU A 121 5.25 15.43 -15.40
CA GLU A 121 5.78 16.57 -16.18
C GLU A 121 7.09 17.08 -15.56
N GLU A 122 7.16 17.22 -14.24
CA GLU A 122 8.36 17.68 -13.53
C GLU A 122 9.50 16.67 -13.61
N ARG A 123 9.23 15.37 -13.42
CA ARG A 123 10.20 14.29 -13.63
C ARG A 123 10.80 14.33 -15.04
N MET A 124 9.95 14.52 -16.06
CA MET A 124 10.40 14.64 -17.44
C MET A 124 11.24 15.91 -17.66
N ARG A 125 10.86 17.04 -17.05
CA ARG A 125 11.63 18.28 -17.11
C ARG A 125 13.02 18.10 -16.51
N VAL A 126 13.10 17.52 -15.29
CA VAL A 126 14.37 17.24 -14.62
C VAL A 126 15.25 16.34 -15.49
N TYR A 127 14.66 15.28 -16.07
CA TYR A 127 15.39 14.36 -16.94
C TYR A 127 15.97 15.07 -18.18
N LYS A 128 15.20 15.96 -18.84
CA LYS A 128 15.65 16.72 -20.01
C LYS A 128 16.76 17.71 -19.69
N GLU A 129 16.70 18.34 -18.52
CA GLU A 129 17.67 19.38 -18.10
C GLU A 129 18.95 18.80 -17.52
N THR A 130 18.87 17.70 -16.79
CA THR A 130 19.99 17.20 -15.96
C THR A 130 20.35 15.73 -16.25
N GLY A 131 19.67 15.09 -17.18
CA GLY A 131 19.90 13.70 -17.51
C GLY A 131 19.43 12.72 -16.42
N GLU A 132 19.91 11.50 -16.53
CA GLU A 132 19.53 10.40 -15.62
C GLU A 132 20.00 10.62 -14.19
N ASP A 133 21.22 11.13 -14.01
CA ASP A 133 21.75 11.38 -12.67
C ASP A 133 20.98 12.46 -11.92
N GLY A 134 20.52 13.48 -12.63
CA GLY A 134 19.64 14.50 -12.05
C GLY A 134 18.27 13.93 -11.68
N LEU A 135 17.68 13.10 -12.55
CA LEU A 135 16.42 12.41 -12.25
C LEU A 135 16.59 11.48 -11.05
N ARG A 136 17.67 10.69 -10.98
CA ARG A 136 18.00 9.85 -9.83
C ARG A 136 18.11 10.68 -8.54
N GLY A 137 18.69 11.88 -8.61
CA GLY A 137 18.80 12.81 -7.48
C GLY A 137 17.49 13.52 -7.11
N TYR A 138 16.46 13.44 -7.94
CA TYR A 138 15.15 14.03 -7.72
C TYR A 138 14.13 13.02 -7.15
N LEU A 139 14.02 11.84 -7.76
CA LEU A 139 13.05 10.82 -7.40
C LEU A 139 13.10 10.44 -5.93
N GLY A 140 11.95 10.40 -5.26
CA GLY A 140 11.82 9.98 -3.87
C GLY A 140 12.56 10.86 -2.86
N THR A 141 12.86 12.11 -3.20
CA THR A 141 13.52 13.07 -2.30
C THR A 141 12.56 14.19 -1.88
N LYS A 142 12.97 15.05 -0.92
CA LYS A 142 12.20 16.22 -0.48
C LYS A 142 11.88 17.22 -1.60
N LYS A 143 12.50 17.13 -2.78
CA LYS A 143 12.15 17.95 -3.95
C LYS A 143 10.87 17.48 -4.64
N GLU A 144 10.59 16.20 -4.54
CA GLU A 144 9.41 15.56 -5.11
C GLU A 144 8.31 15.37 -4.06
N ILE A 145 8.68 15.05 -2.84
CA ILE A 145 7.84 14.54 -1.77
C ILE A 145 7.84 15.48 -0.57
N ASP A 146 6.67 15.73 -0.03
CA ASP A 146 6.41 16.50 1.17
C ASP A 146 6.56 15.60 2.43
N PHE A 147 7.82 15.23 2.73
CA PHE A 147 8.11 14.43 3.92
C PHE A 147 7.75 15.15 5.22
N ASP A 148 7.84 16.47 5.24
CA ASP A 148 7.54 17.23 6.45
C ASP A 148 6.06 17.06 6.81
N ARG A 149 5.17 17.13 5.84
CA ARG A 149 3.72 16.95 6.06
C ARG A 149 3.35 15.56 6.54
N ILE A 150 3.90 14.49 5.93
CA ILE A 150 3.60 13.13 6.41
C ILE A 150 4.22 12.86 7.78
N ASN A 151 5.41 13.38 8.05
CA ASN A 151 6.05 13.28 9.37
C ASN A 151 5.22 13.96 10.47
N GLU A 152 4.56 15.11 10.17
CA GLU A 152 3.60 15.75 11.09
C GLU A 152 2.41 14.82 11.41
N VAL A 153 1.88 14.11 10.41
CA VAL A 153 0.79 13.15 10.61
C VAL A 153 1.22 12.00 11.51
N LEU A 154 2.40 11.41 11.25
CA LEU A 154 2.92 10.31 12.05
C LEU A 154 3.22 10.76 13.49
N ALA A 155 3.78 11.94 13.68
CA ALA A 155 4.02 12.52 14.99
C ALA A 155 2.72 12.75 15.76
N ALA A 156 1.70 13.35 15.12
CA ALA A 156 0.39 13.58 15.72
C ALA A 156 -0.28 12.25 16.14
N PHE A 157 -0.13 11.20 15.34
CA PHE A 157 -0.62 9.86 15.69
C PHE A 157 0.08 9.32 16.93
N HIS A 158 1.42 9.40 17.03
CA HIS A 158 2.17 8.97 18.20
C HIS A 158 1.87 9.79 19.47
N GLU A 159 1.60 11.09 19.31
CA GLU A 159 1.16 11.97 20.41
C GLU A 159 -0.22 11.60 20.96
N GLY A 160 -0.95 10.70 20.31
CA GLY A 160 -2.26 10.27 20.77
C GLY A 160 -3.39 11.21 20.37
N LYS A 161 -3.23 12.08 19.35
CA LYS A 161 -4.30 12.96 18.88
C LYS A 161 -5.47 12.15 18.34
N ASP A 162 -6.67 12.49 18.76
CA ASP A 162 -7.90 11.84 18.32
C ASP A 162 -8.37 12.35 16.95
N THR A 163 -7.97 13.56 16.56
CA THR A 163 -8.28 14.13 15.24
C THR A 163 -6.97 14.56 14.58
N ILE A 164 -6.77 14.10 13.36
CA ILE A 164 -5.58 14.39 12.55
C ILE A 164 -6.04 14.84 11.16
N THR A 165 -5.48 15.95 10.68
CA THR A 165 -5.75 16.44 9.34
C THR A 165 -4.92 15.68 8.32
N LEU A 166 -5.58 14.89 7.47
CA LEU A 166 -4.96 14.15 6.37
C LEU A 166 -5.05 14.96 5.08
N ARG A 167 -4.08 14.76 4.20
CA ARG A 167 -4.07 15.28 2.85
C ARG A 167 -4.63 14.24 1.90
N HIS A 168 -5.40 14.70 0.90
CA HIS A 168 -5.89 13.91 -0.21
C HIS A 168 -5.42 14.51 -1.52
N MET A 169 -4.80 13.68 -2.34
CA MET A 169 -4.27 14.05 -3.64
C MET A 169 -5.25 13.64 -4.74
N GLY A 170 -5.83 14.63 -5.43
CA GLY A 170 -6.64 14.39 -6.62
C GLY A 170 -5.80 14.15 -7.87
N ARG A 171 -6.45 14.06 -9.01
CA ARG A 171 -5.81 13.85 -10.31
C ARG A 171 -5.74 15.11 -11.16
N GLU A 172 -6.61 16.07 -10.90
CA GLU A 172 -6.72 17.33 -11.63
C GLU A 172 -6.15 18.50 -10.83
N ASP A 173 -5.75 19.57 -11.53
CA ASP A 173 -5.23 20.77 -10.88
C ASP A 173 -6.29 21.36 -9.93
N GLY A 174 -5.88 21.64 -8.69
CA GLY A 174 -6.76 22.18 -7.64
C GLY A 174 -7.48 21.14 -6.79
N GLU A 175 -7.31 19.85 -7.04
CA GLU A 175 -7.92 18.77 -6.24
C GLU A 175 -7.04 18.28 -5.07
N ILE A 176 -6.15 19.11 -4.58
CA ILE A 176 -5.44 18.82 -3.32
C ILE A 176 -6.30 19.36 -2.19
N SER A 177 -6.82 18.47 -1.36
CA SER A 177 -7.67 18.81 -0.22
C SER A 177 -7.07 18.29 1.08
N SER A 178 -7.65 18.72 2.19
CA SER A 178 -7.32 18.20 3.52
C SER A 178 -8.63 17.92 4.27
N GLU A 179 -8.66 16.83 5.01
CA GLU A 179 -9.81 16.37 5.77
C GLU A 179 -9.40 16.04 7.21
N GLU A 180 -10.22 16.45 8.17
CA GLU A 180 -10.07 16.01 9.55
C GLU A 180 -10.60 14.59 9.69
N THR A 181 -9.75 13.69 10.11
CA THR A 181 -10.04 12.26 10.26
C THR A 181 -9.98 11.86 11.73
N ASP A 182 -10.98 11.10 12.18
CA ASP A 182 -11.06 10.57 13.54
C ASP A 182 -10.13 9.37 13.71
N PHE A 183 -9.19 9.50 14.64
CA PHE A 183 -8.26 8.46 15.08
C PHE A 183 -8.55 7.96 16.49
N SER A 184 -9.70 8.35 17.08
CA SER A 184 -10.14 7.80 18.36
C SER A 184 -10.32 6.28 18.23
N GLY A 185 -9.69 5.51 19.13
CA GLY A 185 -9.73 4.04 19.03
C GLY A 185 -8.80 3.41 17.97
N ILE A 186 -8.04 4.19 17.21
CA ILE A 186 -7.04 3.65 16.28
C ILE A 186 -5.71 3.46 17.01
N SER A 187 -5.22 2.24 17.03
CA SER A 187 -3.93 1.87 17.63
C SER A 187 -2.87 1.46 16.61
N VAL A 188 -3.28 1.15 15.39
CA VAL A 188 -2.38 0.77 14.28
C VAL A 188 -2.60 1.70 13.10
N LEU A 189 -1.54 2.35 12.64
CA LEU A 189 -1.51 3.10 11.39
C LEU A 189 -0.68 2.31 10.38
N LEU A 190 -1.32 1.81 9.32
CA LEU A 190 -0.65 1.21 8.19
C LEU A 190 -0.36 2.28 7.14
N LEU A 191 0.90 2.54 6.86
CA LEU A 191 1.32 3.44 5.78
C LEU A 191 1.68 2.61 4.55
N GLU A 192 0.85 2.64 3.52
CA GLU A 192 1.14 2.01 2.23
C GLU A 192 1.80 3.02 1.31
N TRP A 193 3.08 2.78 0.94
CA TRP A 193 3.81 3.72 0.13
C TRP A 193 5.04 3.11 -0.56
N THR A 194 5.43 3.67 -1.72
CA THR A 194 6.70 3.31 -2.36
C THR A 194 7.90 3.75 -1.51
N HIS A 195 7.82 4.92 -0.88
CA HIS A 195 8.92 5.53 -0.12
C HIS A 195 8.85 5.29 1.39
N GLY A 196 8.06 4.29 1.84
CA GLY A 196 7.86 3.98 3.25
C GLY A 196 9.09 3.49 4.01
N GLY A 197 10.22 3.24 3.33
CA GLY A 197 11.53 2.91 3.92
C GLY A 197 12.55 4.05 3.82
N SER A 198 12.14 5.27 3.46
CA SER A 198 13.04 6.43 3.30
C SER A 198 13.63 6.88 4.63
N ASP A 199 14.92 7.30 4.60
CA ASP A 199 15.58 7.90 5.76
C ASP A 199 14.99 9.29 6.13
N ASP A 200 14.26 9.95 5.20
CA ASP A 200 13.54 11.20 5.45
C ASP A 200 12.18 11.01 6.12
N LEU A 201 11.70 9.76 6.23
CA LEU A 201 10.45 9.41 6.88
C LEU A 201 10.70 9.05 8.34
N HIS A 202 10.08 9.80 9.26
CA HIS A 202 10.26 9.63 10.69
C HIS A 202 8.99 9.11 11.36
N GLY A 203 9.13 8.34 12.44
CA GLY A 203 8.00 7.82 13.21
C GLY A 203 7.42 6.51 12.70
N VAL A 204 8.08 5.81 11.79
CA VAL A 204 7.74 4.43 11.44
C VAL A 204 8.36 3.49 12.49
N ASP A 205 7.54 2.63 13.11
CA ASP A 205 7.98 1.68 14.13
C ASP A 205 8.42 0.35 13.53
N LEU A 206 7.70 -0.12 12.50
CA LEU A 206 8.01 -1.37 11.81
C LEU A 206 7.93 -1.18 10.30
N PRO A 207 9.06 -0.96 9.62
CA PRO A 207 9.10 -0.96 8.15
C PRO A 207 9.03 -2.38 7.60
N VAL A 208 8.12 -2.64 6.64
CA VAL A 208 7.92 -3.92 5.97
C VAL A 208 8.20 -3.75 4.49
N PHE A 209 9.28 -4.37 4.00
CA PHE A 209 9.68 -4.31 2.61
C PHE A 209 9.04 -5.44 1.79
N LEU A 210 8.44 -5.12 0.65
CA LEU A 210 7.92 -6.09 -0.30
C LEU A 210 8.89 -6.23 -1.47
N GLU A 211 9.52 -7.40 -1.56
CA GLU A 211 10.43 -7.70 -2.67
C GLU A 211 9.67 -7.85 -3.98
N SER A 212 10.16 -7.17 -4.99
CA SER A 212 9.67 -7.30 -6.37
C SER A 212 10.71 -6.76 -7.34
N SER A 213 10.63 -7.15 -8.62
CA SER A 213 11.41 -6.50 -9.67
C SER A 213 10.52 -5.75 -10.65
N PRO A 214 11.06 -4.75 -11.38
CA PRO A 214 10.33 -4.04 -12.41
C PRO A 214 9.74 -4.96 -13.49
N GLU A 215 10.44 -6.04 -13.83
CA GLU A 215 10.01 -7.03 -14.82
C GLU A 215 8.78 -7.80 -14.34
N GLU A 216 8.82 -8.32 -13.10
CA GLU A 216 7.72 -9.10 -12.52
C GLU A 216 6.44 -8.25 -12.33
N THR A 217 6.62 -6.95 -12.10
CA THR A 217 5.50 -6.03 -11.86
C THR A 217 4.97 -5.37 -13.13
N LYS A 218 5.70 -5.47 -14.26
CA LYS A 218 5.39 -4.78 -15.51
C LYS A 218 3.97 -5.04 -16.01
N GLU A 219 3.56 -6.30 -16.08
CA GLU A 219 2.22 -6.67 -16.53
C GLU A 219 1.12 -6.13 -15.61
N ARG A 220 1.37 -6.18 -14.28
CA ARG A 220 0.42 -5.65 -13.30
C ARG A 220 0.28 -4.13 -13.41
N ARG A 221 1.39 -3.40 -13.66
CA ARG A 221 1.36 -1.95 -13.88
C ARG A 221 0.58 -1.58 -15.13
N ILE A 222 0.84 -2.27 -16.25
CA ILE A 222 0.12 -2.06 -17.52
C ILE A 222 -1.37 -2.35 -17.35
N ARG A 223 -1.72 -3.46 -16.67
CA ARG A 223 -3.13 -3.86 -16.45
C ARG A 223 -3.90 -2.87 -15.57
N ARG A 224 -3.23 -2.22 -14.61
CA ARG A 224 -3.86 -1.20 -13.74
C ARG A 224 -4.26 0.06 -14.49
N ASN A 225 -3.70 0.31 -15.67
CA ASN A 225 -3.99 1.43 -16.58
C ASN A 225 -4.17 2.80 -15.86
N ARG A 226 -3.44 2.99 -14.77
CA ARG A 226 -3.49 4.26 -14.00
C ARG A 226 -2.75 5.38 -14.73
N ASP A 227 -1.75 5.01 -15.55
CA ASP A 227 -0.92 5.91 -16.33
C ASP A 227 -1.15 5.60 -17.82
N GLU A 228 -1.68 6.54 -18.56
CA GLU A 228 -1.88 6.43 -20.02
C GLU A 228 -0.60 6.01 -20.78
N ASN A 229 0.56 6.19 -20.13
CA ASN A 229 1.90 5.93 -20.65
C ASN A 229 2.69 4.88 -19.86
N ALA A 230 2.05 3.99 -19.09
CA ALA A 230 2.72 3.02 -18.22
C ALA A 230 3.78 2.15 -18.93
N ALA A 231 3.68 2.00 -20.25
CA ALA A 231 4.62 1.28 -21.12
C ALA A 231 5.65 2.19 -21.80
N SER A 232 5.64 3.51 -21.56
CA SER A 232 6.60 4.41 -22.20
C SER A 232 8.04 4.12 -21.69
N PRO A 233 9.06 4.28 -22.57
CA PRO A 233 10.45 4.09 -22.16
C PRO A 233 10.87 4.94 -20.97
N PHE A 234 10.34 6.17 -20.88
CA PHE A 234 10.62 7.09 -19.78
C PHE A 234 10.05 6.58 -18.46
N ILE A 235 8.78 6.16 -18.42
CA ILE A 235 8.16 5.61 -17.20
C ILE A 235 8.84 4.30 -16.78
N CYS A 236 9.22 3.44 -17.73
CA CYS A 236 10.02 2.25 -17.41
C CYS A 236 11.34 2.64 -16.72
N ARG A 237 12.03 3.69 -17.22
CA ARG A 237 13.28 4.16 -16.63
C ARG A 237 13.08 4.77 -15.24
N VAL A 238 12.00 5.54 -15.02
CA VAL A 238 11.64 6.05 -13.69
C VAL A 238 11.50 4.90 -12.70
N VAL A 239 10.75 3.85 -13.07
CA VAL A 239 10.53 2.68 -12.20
C VAL A 239 11.83 1.94 -11.89
N GLU A 240 12.75 1.81 -12.85
CA GLU A 240 14.06 1.20 -12.63
C GLU A 240 14.89 2.02 -11.62
N LEU A 241 14.92 3.34 -11.77
CA LEU A 241 15.63 4.25 -10.85
C LEU A 241 15.00 4.26 -9.44
N GLU A 242 13.67 4.19 -9.35
CA GLU A 242 12.97 4.02 -8.07
C GLU A 242 13.34 2.69 -7.42
N GLN A 243 13.43 1.60 -8.20
CA GLN A 243 13.82 0.29 -7.68
C GLN A 243 15.24 0.28 -7.13
N GLU A 244 16.20 0.94 -7.81
CA GLU A 244 17.57 1.10 -7.30
C GLU A 244 17.59 1.74 -5.90
N LYS A 245 16.74 2.76 -5.67
CA LYS A 245 16.60 3.40 -4.35
C LYS A 245 15.96 2.48 -3.31
N LEU A 246 14.96 1.73 -3.72
CA LEU A 246 14.28 0.78 -2.84
C LEU A 246 15.23 -0.32 -2.34
N GLU A 247 16.13 -0.79 -3.20
CA GLU A 247 17.16 -1.77 -2.78
C GLU A 247 18.09 -1.18 -1.69
N VAL A 248 18.42 0.12 -1.79
CA VAL A 248 19.19 0.79 -0.74
C VAL A 248 18.37 0.92 0.56
N GLN A 249 17.06 1.20 0.46
CA GLN A 249 16.16 1.32 1.61
C GLN A 249 15.82 -0.03 2.25
N ARG A 250 16.07 -1.16 1.57
CA ARG A 250 15.86 -2.50 2.10
C ARG A 250 16.55 -2.73 3.45
N LYS A 251 17.71 -2.12 3.67
CA LYS A 251 18.43 -2.16 4.97
C LYS A 251 17.61 -1.64 6.16
N ASN A 252 16.61 -0.78 5.89
CA ASN A 252 15.76 -0.18 6.91
C ASN A 252 14.56 -1.09 7.27
N ALA A 253 14.37 -2.20 6.55
CA ALA A 253 13.28 -3.12 6.82
C ALA A 253 13.42 -3.80 8.18
N GLY A 254 12.35 -3.88 8.93
CA GLY A 254 12.22 -4.75 10.12
C GLY A 254 11.68 -6.12 9.73
N LEU A 255 10.85 -6.19 8.67
CA LEU A 255 10.38 -7.42 8.06
C LEU A 255 10.47 -7.33 6.54
N ILE A 256 10.65 -8.47 5.88
CA ILE A 256 10.67 -8.60 4.42
C ILE A 256 9.61 -9.62 4.00
N VAL A 257 8.79 -9.24 3.02
CA VAL A 257 7.91 -10.15 2.30
C VAL A 257 8.59 -10.50 0.99
N GLY A 258 9.10 -11.73 0.89
CA GLY A 258 9.81 -12.22 -0.28
C GLY A 258 8.87 -12.46 -1.46
N LYS A 259 9.45 -12.58 -2.64
CA LYS A 259 8.73 -12.90 -3.90
C LYS A 259 7.95 -14.21 -3.83
N ASP A 260 8.38 -15.13 -3.01
CA ASP A 260 7.73 -16.42 -2.75
C ASP A 260 6.64 -16.36 -1.66
N GLY A 261 6.30 -15.17 -1.19
CA GLY A 261 5.32 -14.93 -0.13
C GLY A 261 5.81 -15.26 1.28
N ARG A 262 7.05 -15.69 1.47
CA ARG A 262 7.60 -15.88 2.82
C ARG A 262 7.88 -14.54 3.48
N VAL A 263 7.61 -14.48 4.79
CA VAL A 263 7.88 -13.30 5.63
C VAL A 263 9.05 -13.62 6.56
N TYR A 264 10.08 -12.79 6.56
CA TYR A 264 11.29 -13.00 7.36
C TYR A 264 11.91 -11.68 7.85
N GLU A 265 12.79 -11.76 8.83
CA GLU A 265 13.63 -10.66 9.30
C GLU A 265 14.85 -10.51 8.37
N PRO A 266 15.36 -9.27 8.10
CA PRO A 266 16.51 -9.04 7.25
C PRO A 266 17.78 -9.69 7.75
#